data_73fd38d01c4e710cffedc3107538c8cc
#
_entry.id   73fd38d01c4e710cffedc3107538c8cc
#
_cell.length_a   1.000
_cell.length_b   1.000
_cell.length_c   1.000
_cell.angle_alpha   90.00
_cell.angle_beta   90.00
_cell.angle_gamma   90.00
#
_symmetry.space_group_name_H-M   'P 1'
#
loop_
_entity.id
_entity.type
_entity.pdbx_description
1 polymer ?
#
loop_
_entity_poly.entity_id
_entity_poly.type
_entity_poly.pdbx_seq_one_letter_code
_entity_poly.pdbx_strand_id
1 'polypeptide(L)'
;MASFKLEQDMEYLTRLNEDQRIAFMKALARLANADGKLDEDEKAFIREVAKVYGVSESRLEEILHQGSDDEIVEAVKIIDNRKAALELVKEMCILAHADDELSDSETLLIGRVGQAMGVELEKIEQISRWVIDRLIWLEEGRIIFEEV
;
A
#
# COMPACT_ATOMS: atom_id res chain seq x y z
N MET A 1 10.51 -12.09 -20.54
CA MET A 1 10.44 -10.65 -20.46
C MET A 1 10.45 -10.18 -19.03
N ALA A 2 11.56 -9.64 -18.66
CA ALA A 2 11.75 -9.16 -17.29
C ALA A 2 10.77 -8.07 -16.91
N SER A 3 10.38 -7.25 -17.89
CA SER A 3 9.49 -6.10 -17.63
C SER A 3 8.15 -6.49 -17.03
N PHE A 4 7.67 -7.69 -17.32
CA PHE A 4 6.37 -8.10 -16.79
C PHE A 4 6.44 -8.57 -15.36
N LYS A 5 7.63 -8.69 -14.80
CA LYS A 5 7.81 -9.11 -13.42
C LYS A 5 7.99 -7.95 -12.47
N LEU A 6 7.98 -6.72 -12.96
CA LEU A 6 8.25 -5.56 -12.12
C LEU A 6 7.25 -5.41 -10.99
N GLU A 7 5.97 -5.60 -11.27
CA GLU A 7 4.97 -5.50 -10.22
C GLU A 7 4.97 -6.73 -9.30
N GLN A 8 5.70 -7.77 -9.68
CA GLN A 8 5.83 -8.98 -8.87
C GLN A 8 7.12 -9.03 -8.07
N ASP A 9 7.93 -7.98 -8.18
CA ASP A 9 9.21 -7.95 -7.47
C ASP A 9 8.99 -7.64 -6.00
N MET A 10 9.03 -8.69 -5.20
CA MET A 10 8.83 -8.60 -3.75
C MET A 10 10.15 -8.78 -2.99
N GLU A 11 11.29 -8.67 -3.69
CA GLU A 11 12.59 -8.90 -3.05
C GLU A 11 12.82 -7.98 -1.87
N TYR A 12 12.32 -6.75 -1.91
CA TYR A 12 12.49 -5.82 -0.81
C TYR A 12 11.93 -6.35 0.51
N LEU A 13 10.94 -7.22 0.46
CA LEU A 13 10.34 -7.82 1.66
C LEU A 13 11.33 -8.70 2.40
N THR A 14 12.30 -9.29 1.70
CA THR A 14 13.31 -10.14 2.34
C THR A 14 14.23 -9.35 3.25
N ARG A 15 14.28 -8.04 3.06
CA ARG A 15 15.11 -7.14 3.85
C ARG A 15 14.38 -6.55 5.06
N LEU A 16 13.08 -6.85 5.18
CA LEU A 16 12.27 -6.39 6.29
C LEU A 16 12.09 -7.52 7.30
N ASN A 17 12.16 -7.18 8.58
CA ASN A 17 11.77 -8.13 9.61
C ASN A 17 10.25 -8.17 9.72
N GLU A 18 9.73 -9.06 10.54
CA GLU A 18 8.28 -9.24 10.64
C GLU A 18 7.59 -7.98 11.18
N ASP A 19 8.18 -7.29 12.15
CA ASP A 19 7.60 -6.05 12.67
C ASP A 19 7.45 -4.99 11.58
N GLN A 20 8.44 -4.87 10.72
CA GLN A 20 8.39 -3.93 9.61
C GLN A 20 7.34 -4.32 8.59
N ARG A 21 7.19 -5.62 8.31
CA ARG A 21 6.16 -6.13 7.41
C ARG A 21 4.77 -5.86 7.96
N ILE A 22 4.60 -6.00 9.26
CA ILE A 22 3.32 -5.70 9.93
C ILE A 22 3.00 -4.21 9.80
N ALA A 23 3.97 -3.33 10.03
CA ALA A 23 3.77 -1.89 9.86
C ALA A 23 3.36 -1.56 8.43
N PHE A 24 4.02 -2.17 7.45
CA PHE A 24 3.70 -2.02 6.04
C PHE A 24 2.23 -2.41 5.78
N MET A 25 1.85 -3.59 6.27
CA MET A 25 0.48 -4.10 6.09
C MET A 25 -0.57 -3.26 6.81
N LYS A 26 -0.23 -2.73 7.98
CA LYS A 26 -1.15 -1.85 8.71
C LYS A 26 -1.49 -0.60 7.92
N ALA A 27 -0.50 -0.01 7.27
CA ALA A 27 -0.73 1.18 6.45
C ALA A 27 -1.64 0.87 5.28
N LEU A 28 -1.41 -0.27 4.61
CA LEU A 28 -2.28 -0.69 3.50
C LEU A 28 -3.70 -0.97 3.97
N ALA A 29 -3.83 -1.69 5.09
CA ALA A 29 -5.15 -2.02 5.62
C ALA A 29 -5.93 -0.77 6.04
N ARG A 30 -5.24 0.19 6.62
CA ARG A 30 -5.87 1.45 7.03
C ARG A 30 -6.42 2.22 5.82
N LEU A 31 -5.64 2.26 4.76
CA LEU A 31 -6.05 2.97 3.55
C LEU A 31 -7.21 2.24 2.85
N ALA A 32 -7.18 0.92 2.83
CA ALA A 32 -8.21 0.12 2.19
C ALA A 32 -9.56 0.26 2.89
N ASN A 33 -9.56 0.71 4.14
CA ASN A 33 -10.77 0.78 4.95
C ASN A 33 -10.92 2.17 5.59
N ALA A 34 -11.44 3.09 4.78
CA ALA A 34 -11.54 4.50 5.18
C ALA A 34 -12.51 4.73 6.36
N ASP A 35 -13.51 3.88 6.53
CA ASP A 35 -14.51 4.05 7.59
C ASP A 35 -14.14 3.37 8.91
N GLY A 36 -12.98 2.73 8.96
CA GLY A 36 -12.46 2.14 10.19
C GLY A 36 -13.01 0.78 10.55
N LYS A 37 -13.83 0.18 9.70
CA LYS A 37 -14.39 -1.15 9.93
C LYS A 37 -14.13 -2.06 8.75
N LEU A 38 -13.58 -3.22 9.04
CA LEU A 38 -13.32 -4.23 8.02
C LEU A 38 -14.45 -5.24 8.02
N ASP A 39 -15.06 -5.47 6.87
CA ASP A 39 -16.03 -6.54 6.73
C ASP A 39 -15.28 -7.88 6.56
N GLU A 40 -16.02 -8.98 6.52
CA GLU A 40 -15.40 -10.30 6.46
C GLU A 40 -14.61 -10.54 5.18
N ASP A 41 -15.09 -10.00 4.05
CA ASP A 41 -14.38 -10.14 2.78
C ASP A 41 -13.07 -9.36 2.79
N GLU A 42 -13.08 -8.16 3.36
CA GLU A 42 -11.87 -7.35 3.49
C GLU A 42 -10.85 -8.03 4.40
N LYS A 43 -11.32 -8.60 5.52
CA LYS A 43 -10.44 -9.34 6.44
C LYS A 43 -9.82 -10.55 5.75
N ALA A 44 -10.62 -11.28 4.96
CA ALA A 44 -10.12 -12.45 4.24
C ALA A 44 -9.05 -12.04 3.23
N PHE A 45 -9.26 -10.94 2.53
CA PHE A 45 -8.28 -10.40 1.58
C PHE A 45 -6.98 -10.03 2.29
N ILE A 46 -7.08 -9.33 3.41
CA ILE A 46 -5.90 -8.94 4.19
C ILE A 46 -5.13 -10.17 4.67
N ARG A 47 -5.83 -11.22 5.11
CA ARG A 47 -5.18 -12.46 5.53
C ARG A 47 -4.38 -13.09 4.40
N GLU A 48 -4.94 -13.11 3.20
CA GLU A 48 -4.24 -13.67 2.05
C GLU A 48 -3.00 -12.85 1.69
N VAL A 49 -3.13 -11.53 1.67
CA VAL A 49 -2.01 -10.65 1.37
C VAL A 49 -0.93 -10.77 2.44
N ALA A 50 -1.32 -10.87 3.71
CA ALA A 50 -0.36 -11.02 4.80
C ALA A 50 0.48 -12.28 4.66
N LYS A 51 -0.11 -13.38 4.18
CA LYS A 51 0.64 -14.61 3.91
C LYS A 51 1.71 -14.38 2.86
N VAL A 52 1.36 -13.67 1.79
CA VAL A 52 2.30 -13.34 0.72
C VAL A 52 3.43 -12.48 1.27
N TYR A 53 3.12 -11.58 2.19
CA TYR A 53 4.10 -10.68 2.80
C TYR A 53 4.90 -11.34 3.92
N GLY A 54 4.63 -12.59 4.24
CA GLY A 54 5.41 -13.33 5.22
C GLY A 54 5.08 -12.98 6.67
N VAL A 55 3.85 -12.59 6.95
CA VAL A 55 3.39 -12.32 8.31
C VAL A 55 2.77 -13.60 8.88
N SER A 56 3.18 -13.96 10.09
CA SER A 56 2.67 -15.16 10.76
C SER A 56 1.22 -14.99 11.16
N GLU A 57 0.48 -16.10 11.17
CA GLU A 57 -0.93 -16.09 11.54
C GLU A 57 -1.17 -15.57 12.95
N SER A 58 -0.25 -15.85 13.86
CA SER A 58 -0.37 -15.40 15.24
C SER A 58 -0.35 -13.88 15.39
N ARG A 59 0.11 -13.17 14.38
CA ARG A 59 0.23 -11.71 14.43
C ARG A 59 -0.78 -10.99 13.52
N LEU A 60 -1.68 -11.73 12.87
CA LEU A 60 -2.67 -11.11 11.98
C LEU A 60 -3.57 -10.11 12.69
N GLU A 61 -3.90 -10.34 13.95
CA GLU A 61 -4.76 -9.44 14.70
C GLU A 61 -4.18 -8.03 14.81
N GLU A 62 -2.85 -7.91 14.81
CA GLU A 62 -2.19 -6.60 14.85
C GLU A 62 -2.51 -5.79 13.60
N ILE A 63 -2.63 -6.46 12.46
CA ILE A 63 -2.97 -5.81 11.20
C ILE A 63 -4.47 -5.51 11.12
N LEU A 64 -5.28 -6.45 11.57
CA LEU A 64 -6.74 -6.32 11.52
C LEU A 64 -7.29 -5.31 12.52
N HIS A 65 -6.53 -5.03 13.57
CA HIS A 65 -6.91 -4.00 14.54
C HIS A 65 -6.65 -2.62 13.95
N GLN A 66 -7.72 -1.89 13.70
CA GLN A 66 -7.62 -0.58 13.08
C GLN A 66 -7.30 0.49 14.13
N GLY A 67 -6.12 1.07 14.00
CA GLY A 67 -5.73 2.21 14.81
C GLY A 67 -6.06 3.53 14.12
N SER A 68 -5.67 4.62 14.76
CA SER A 68 -5.81 5.94 14.17
C SER A 68 -4.73 6.18 13.12
N ASP A 69 -4.93 7.22 12.30
CA ASP A 69 -3.89 7.62 11.34
C ASP A 69 -2.58 7.94 12.06
N ASP A 70 -2.66 8.59 13.23
CA ASP A 70 -1.45 8.90 14.01
C ASP A 70 -0.70 7.64 14.42
N GLU A 71 -1.41 6.60 14.80
CA GLU A 71 -0.79 5.32 15.18
C GLU A 71 -0.11 4.68 13.97
N ILE A 72 -0.71 4.76 12.80
CA ILE A 72 -0.13 4.21 11.57
C ILE A 72 1.13 4.98 11.19
N VAL A 73 1.08 6.31 11.26
CA VAL A 73 2.24 7.16 10.96
C VAL A 73 3.40 6.83 11.89
N GLU A 74 3.11 6.60 13.16
CA GLU A 74 4.14 6.21 14.12
C GLU A 74 4.70 4.81 13.82
N ALA A 75 3.82 3.88 13.50
CA ALA A 75 4.22 2.50 13.25
C ALA A 75 5.18 2.36 12.06
N VAL A 76 4.97 3.12 10.99
CA VAL A 76 5.81 2.97 9.79
C VAL A 76 7.21 3.53 9.95
N LYS A 77 7.48 4.27 11.03
CA LYS A 77 8.82 4.84 11.25
C LYS A 77 9.91 3.78 11.39
N ILE A 78 9.53 2.55 11.73
CA ILE A 78 10.50 1.45 11.82
C ILE A 78 10.92 0.92 10.44
N ILE A 79 10.25 1.33 9.38
CA ILE A 79 10.62 0.92 8.02
C ILE A 79 11.80 1.80 7.59
N ASP A 80 12.99 1.25 7.69
CA ASP A 80 14.23 1.97 7.44
C ASP A 80 14.89 1.62 6.10
N ASN A 81 14.21 0.85 5.27
CA ASN A 81 14.66 0.47 3.94
C ASN A 81 14.00 1.38 2.91
N ARG A 82 14.84 2.13 2.18
CA ARG A 82 14.34 3.09 1.18
C ARG A 82 13.46 2.44 0.13
N LYS A 83 13.87 1.29 -0.39
CA LYS A 83 13.10 0.59 -1.42
C LYS A 83 11.72 0.19 -0.91
N ALA A 84 11.65 -0.32 0.31
CA ALA A 84 10.39 -0.70 0.92
C ALA A 84 9.48 0.51 1.14
N ALA A 85 10.06 1.64 1.56
CA ALA A 85 9.30 2.87 1.76
C ALA A 85 8.67 3.34 0.44
N LEU A 86 9.44 3.34 -0.64
CA LEU A 86 8.93 3.73 -1.96
C LEU A 86 7.86 2.76 -2.45
N GLU A 87 8.05 1.47 -2.21
CA GLU A 87 7.06 0.46 -2.57
C GLU A 87 5.76 0.63 -1.79
N LEU A 88 5.84 0.97 -0.50
CA LEU A 88 4.64 1.21 0.28
C LEU A 88 3.85 2.41 -0.25
N VAL A 89 4.54 3.50 -0.56
CA VAL A 89 3.88 4.67 -1.15
C VAL A 89 3.18 4.28 -2.45
N LYS A 90 3.86 3.51 -3.30
CA LYS A 90 3.29 3.02 -4.56
C LYS A 90 2.02 2.19 -4.31
N GLU A 91 2.09 1.23 -3.39
CA GLU A 91 0.96 0.37 -3.10
C GLU A 91 -0.23 1.15 -2.53
N MET A 92 0.04 2.12 -1.67
CA MET A 92 -1.00 3.00 -1.14
C MET A 92 -1.67 3.81 -2.26
N CYS A 93 -0.88 4.33 -3.19
CA CYS A 93 -1.42 5.06 -4.32
C CYS A 93 -2.30 4.18 -5.20
N ILE A 94 -1.87 2.95 -5.45
CA ILE A 94 -2.65 2.00 -6.25
C ILE A 94 -4.00 1.73 -5.60
N LEU A 95 -4.00 1.46 -4.28
CA LEU A 95 -5.24 1.23 -3.55
C LEU A 95 -6.15 2.45 -3.56
N ALA A 96 -5.59 3.63 -3.34
CA ALA A 96 -6.36 4.86 -3.28
C ALA A 96 -7.04 5.20 -4.60
N HIS A 97 -6.40 4.89 -5.72
CA HIS A 97 -6.95 5.18 -7.03
C HIS A 97 -7.84 4.06 -7.58
N ALA A 98 -7.91 2.93 -6.91
CA ALA A 98 -8.72 1.80 -7.37
C ALA A 98 -10.21 2.13 -7.42
N ASP A 99 -10.66 3.06 -6.58
CA ASP A 99 -12.06 3.45 -6.46
C ASP A 99 -12.37 4.75 -7.20
N ASP A 100 -11.59 5.08 -8.21
CA ASP A 100 -11.78 6.23 -9.10
C ASP A 100 -11.53 7.60 -8.48
N GLU A 101 -11.68 7.78 -7.18
CA GLU A 101 -11.47 9.06 -6.53
C GLU A 101 -10.55 8.96 -5.35
N LEU A 102 -9.50 9.75 -5.38
CA LEU A 102 -8.60 9.91 -4.25
C LEU A 102 -9.17 10.98 -3.33
N SER A 103 -9.58 10.58 -2.13
CA SER A 103 -10.11 11.55 -1.16
C SER A 103 -8.97 12.37 -0.54
N ASP A 104 -9.33 13.53 0.02
CA ASP A 104 -8.35 14.38 0.70
C ASP A 104 -7.72 13.65 1.90
N SER A 105 -8.50 12.86 2.62
CA SER A 105 -7.99 12.12 3.77
C SER A 105 -7.01 11.04 3.35
N GLU A 106 -7.26 10.38 2.22
CA GLU A 106 -6.34 9.38 1.68
C GLU A 106 -5.03 10.03 1.23
N THR A 107 -5.13 11.15 0.53
CA THR A 107 -3.97 11.92 0.10
C THR A 107 -3.11 12.32 1.29
N LEU A 108 -3.76 12.81 2.34
CA LEU A 108 -3.06 13.24 3.55
C LEU A 108 -2.36 12.06 4.22
N LEU A 109 -3.02 10.92 4.33
CA LEU A 109 -2.43 9.74 4.96
C LEU A 109 -1.22 9.26 4.19
N ILE A 110 -1.31 9.16 2.86
CA ILE A 110 -0.20 8.73 2.01
C ILE A 110 1.00 9.66 2.21
N GLY A 111 0.75 10.97 2.22
CA GLY A 111 1.82 11.96 2.43
C GLY A 111 2.47 11.80 3.79
N ARG A 112 1.67 11.67 4.84
CA ARG A 112 2.18 11.52 6.20
C ARG A 112 2.99 10.23 6.38
N VAL A 113 2.49 9.12 5.86
CA VAL A 113 3.17 7.83 5.94
C VAL A 113 4.50 7.89 5.18
N GLY A 114 4.48 8.42 3.95
CA GLY A 114 5.69 8.53 3.16
C GLY A 114 6.75 9.38 3.86
N GLN A 115 6.37 10.54 4.36
CA GLN A 115 7.29 11.43 5.04
C GLN A 115 7.82 10.83 6.34
N ALA A 116 6.98 10.07 7.06
CA ALA A 116 7.42 9.39 8.28
C ALA A 116 8.51 8.36 8.02
N MET A 117 8.54 7.80 6.81
CA MET A 117 9.58 6.86 6.38
C MET A 117 10.76 7.57 5.71
N GLY A 118 10.74 8.89 5.67
CA GLY A 118 11.83 9.67 5.07
C GLY A 118 11.73 9.87 3.56
N VAL A 119 10.55 9.66 2.97
CA VAL A 119 10.36 9.90 1.54
C VAL A 119 9.99 11.37 1.34
N GLU A 120 10.70 12.03 0.45
CA GLU A 120 10.46 13.45 0.14
C GLU A 120 9.10 13.64 -0.52
N LEU A 121 8.44 14.75 -0.22
CA LEU A 121 7.12 15.04 -0.80
C LEU A 121 7.14 14.99 -2.32
N GLU A 122 8.19 15.52 -2.94
CA GLU A 122 8.33 15.50 -4.39
C GLU A 122 8.34 14.07 -4.95
N LYS A 123 9.00 13.17 -4.23
CA LYS A 123 9.05 11.76 -4.62
C LYS A 123 7.68 11.12 -4.47
N ILE A 124 6.95 11.43 -3.41
CA ILE A 124 5.59 10.93 -3.19
C ILE A 124 4.69 11.37 -4.34
N GLU A 125 4.78 12.63 -4.73
CA GLU A 125 3.99 13.16 -5.85
C GLU A 125 4.37 12.50 -7.17
N GLN A 126 5.65 12.24 -7.38
CA GLN A 126 6.13 11.55 -8.58
C GLN A 126 5.56 10.14 -8.66
N ILE A 127 5.57 9.41 -7.56
CA ILE A 127 5.01 8.05 -7.50
C ILE A 127 3.51 8.10 -7.78
N SER A 128 2.80 9.03 -7.15
CA SER A 128 1.35 9.17 -7.33
C SER A 128 1.01 9.42 -8.80
N ARG A 129 1.72 10.32 -9.45
CA ARG A 129 1.51 10.64 -10.85
C ARG A 129 1.79 9.43 -11.75
N TRP A 130 2.87 8.72 -11.45
CA TRP A 130 3.23 7.52 -12.20
C TRP A 130 2.14 6.45 -12.10
N VAL A 131 1.58 6.27 -10.91
CA VAL A 131 0.49 5.30 -10.69
C VAL A 131 -0.75 5.71 -11.48
N ILE A 132 -1.13 6.99 -11.43
CA ILE A 132 -2.28 7.50 -12.17
C ILE A 132 -2.11 7.24 -13.67
N ASP A 133 -0.93 7.56 -14.21
CA ASP A 133 -0.65 7.36 -15.62
C ASP A 133 -0.78 5.89 -16.02
N ARG A 134 -0.31 5.00 -15.17
CA ARG A 134 -0.41 3.57 -15.43
C ARG A 134 -1.86 3.10 -15.45
N LEU A 135 -2.67 3.58 -14.49
CA LEU A 135 -4.08 3.21 -14.42
C LEU A 135 -4.84 3.72 -15.64
N ILE A 136 -4.55 4.94 -16.10
CA ILE A 136 -5.12 5.50 -17.30
C ILE A 136 -4.75 4.64 -18.50
N TRP A 137 -3.50 4.27 -18.62
CA TRP A 137 -2.99 3.44 -19.72
C TRP A 137 -3.70 2.07 -19.75
N LEU A 138 -3.87 1.45 -18.59
CA LEU A 138 -4.58 0.17 -18.50
C LEU A 138 -6.04 0.31 -18.92
N GLU A 139 -6.70 1.38 -18.49
CA GLU A 139 -8.10 1.61 -18.87
C GLU A 139 -8.25 1.87 -20.34
N GLU A 140 -7.35 2.64 -20.94
CA GLU A 140 -7.34 2.85 -22.38
C GLU A 140 -7.16 1.53 -23.13
N GLY A 141 -6.30 0.66 -22.60
CA GLY A 141 -6.10 -0.66 -23.20
C GLY A 141 -7.37 -1.50 -23.19
N ARG A 142 -8.09 -1.46 -22.06
CA ARG A 142 -9.35 -2.19 -21.96
C ARG A 142 -10.35 -1.73 -23.01
N ILE A 143 -10.43 -0.42 -23.22
CA ILE A 143 -11.34 0.15 -24.22
C ILE A 143 -10.91 -0.26 -25.64
N ILE A 144 -9.62 -0.14 -25.93
CA ILE A 144 -9.07 -0.47 -27.25
C ILE A 144 -9.31 -1.94 -27.59
N PHE A 145 -9.12 -2.82 -26.63
CA PHE A 145 -9.26 -4.25 -26.84
C PHE A 145 -10.66 -4.80 -26.51
N GLU A 146 -11.59 -3.89 -26.27
CA GLU A 146 -12.99 -4.23 -26.04
C GLU A 146 -13.20 -5.22 -24.88
N GLU A 147 -12.37 -5.12 -23.87
CA GLU A 147 -12.48 -5.94 -22.67
C GLU A 147 -13.63 -5.42 -21.80
N VAL A 148 -14.40 -6.35 -21.26
CA VAL A 148 -15.57 -6.00 -20.45
C VAL A 148 -15.29 -6.10 -18.98
#